data_f2eaad69d23f613e65d691abbed2d2d4
#
_entry.id   f2eaad69d23f613e65d691abbed2d2d4
#
_cell.length_a   1.000
_cell.length_b   1.000
_cell.length_c   1.000
_cell.angle_alpha   90.00
_cell.angle_beta   90.00
_cell.angle_gamma   90.00
#
_symmetry.space_group_name_H-M   'P 1'
#
loop_
_entity.id
_entity.type
_entity.pdbx_description
1 polymer ?
#
loop_
_entity_poly.entity_id
_entity_poly.type
_entity_poly.pdbx_seq_one_letter_code
_entity_poly.pdbx_strand_id
1 'polypeptide(L)'
;RFLELRKSECHFFNGTERVRYLDRYFHNQEENVRFDSDVGEFRAVTELGRPVAESWNSQKDLLEQKRGRVDNYCRHNYGVGESFTVQRR
;
A
#
# COMPACT_ATOMS: atom_id res chain seq x y z
N ARG A 1 5.56 -19.20 17.81
CA ARG A 1 4.52 -19.07 16.85
C ARG A 1 4.83 -18.04 15.76
N PHE A 2 4.42 -18.32 14.57
CA PHE A 2 4.77 -17.54 13.38
C PHE A 2 3.54 -16.88 12.81
N LEU A 3 3.55 -15.55 12.70
CA LEU A 3 2.40 -14.80 12.18
C LEU A 3 2.86 -13.77 11.18
N GLU A 4 2.27 -13.84 9.99
CA GLU A 4 2.51 -12.85 8.95
C GLU A 4 1.21 -12.15 8.61
N LEU A 5 1.29 -10.83 8.44
CA LEU A 5 0.12 -10.01 8.20
C LEU A 5 0.47 -8.91 7.21
N ARG A 6 -0.47 -8.61 6.33
CA ARG A 6 -0.32 -7.53 5.37
C ARG A 6 -1.51 -6.57 5.52
N LYS A 7 -1.21 -5.27 5.57
CA LYS A 7 -2.24 -4.24 5.63
C LYS A 7 -2.09 -3.29 4.47
N SER A 8 -3.18 -3.05 3.74
CA SER A 8 -3.20 -2.09 2.64
C SER A 8 -4.04 -0.91 3.08
N GLU A 9 -3.48 0.31 2.93
CA GLU A 9 -4.14 1.53 3.37
C GLU A 9 -4.19 2.52 2.22
N CYS A 10 -5.32 3.22 2.12
CA CYS A 10 -5.46 4.33 1.19
C CYS A 10 -5.73 5.58 2.01
N HIS A 11 -4.94 6.61 1.81
CA HIS A 11 -5.09 7.88 2.51
C HIS A 11 -5.50 8.95 1.51
N PHE A 12 -6.61 9.61 1.79
CA PHE A 12 -7.19 10.60 0.87
C PHE A 12 -7.10 11.98 1.49
N PHE A 13 -6.64 12.93 0.67
CA PHE A 13 -6.51 14.32 1.08
C PHE A 13 -7.28 15.16 0.08
N ASN A 14 -8.27 15.89 0.55
CA ASN A 14 -9.10 16.73 -0.30
C ASN A 14 -9.76 15.88 -1.39
N GLY A 15 -10.55 14.88 -0.96
CA GLY A 15 -11.16 13.95 -1.89
C GLY A 15 -10.11 13.06 -2.52
N THR A 16 -10.09 13.00 -3.86
CA THR A 16 -9.11 12.22 -4.57
C THR A 16 -8.03 13.08 -5.22
N GLU A 17 -7.95 14.36 -4.85
CA GLU A 17 -6.91 15.21 -5.39
C GLU A 17 -5.52 14.71 -5.04
N ARG A 18 -5.36 14.24 -3.81
CA ARG A 18 -4.11 13.64 -3.37
C ARG A 18 -4.43 12.34 -2.68
N VAL A 19 -3.80 11.26 -3.16
CA VAL A 19 -4.01 9.93 -2.60
C VAL A 19 -2.66 9.30 -2.34
N ARG A 20 -2.56 8.64 -1.20
CA ARG A 20 -1.35 7.91 -0.82
C ARG A 20 -1.73 6.48 -0.54
N TYR A 21 -0.98 5.56 -1.12
CA TYR A 21 -1.19 4.13 -0.93
C TYR A 21 -0.05 3.56 -0.11
N LEU A 22 -0.39 2.84 0.95
CA LEU A 22 0.58 2.17 1.80
C LEU A 22 0.27 0.69 1.84
N ASP A 23 1.29 -0.12 1.59
CA ASP A 23 1.20 -1.57 1.69
C ASP A 23 2.20 -1.97 2.77
N ARG A 24 1.69 -2.46 3.88
CA ARG A 24 2.51 -2.68 5.07
C ARG A 24 2.59 -4.16 5.37
N TYR A 25 3.80 -4.65 5.61
CA TYR A 25 4.05 -6.07 5.83
C TYR A 25 4.61 -6.29 7.23
N PHE A 26 3.95 -7.16 7.97
CA PHE A 26 4.24 -7.42 9.38
C PHE A 26 4.69 -8.86 9.57
N HIS A 27 5.65 -9.04 10.46
CA HIS A 27 6.09 -10.35 10.90
C HIS A 27 6.04 -10.36 12.41
N ASN A 28 5.21 -11.27 12.97
CA ASN A 28 5.00 -11.35 14.42
C ASN A 28 4.65 -9.99 15.02
N GLN A 29 3.73 -9.29 14.34
CA GLN A 29 3.18 -8.00 14.80
C GLN A 29 4.17 -6.84 14.67
N GLU A 30 5.31 -7.06 14.05
CA GLU A 30 6.28 -6.00 13.81
C GLU A 30 6.32 -5.68 12.32
N GLU A 31 6.16 -4.41 11.98
CA GLU A 31 6.24 -4.00 10.58
C GLU A 31 7.69 -4.01 10.13
N ASN A 32 8.00 -4.78 9.08
CA ASN A 32 9.36 -4.92 8.59
C ASN A 32 9.59 -4.25 7.26
N VAL A 33 8.59 -4.26 6.37
CA VAL A 33 8.71 -3.71 5.03
C VAL A 33 7.42 -2.97 4.71
N ARG A 34 7.54 -1.92 3.90
CA ARG A 34 6.35 -1.23 3.40
C ARG A 34 6.61 -0.70 2.00
N PHE A 35 5.53 -0.63 1.22
CA PHE A 35 5.53 0.10 -0.03
C PHE A 35 4.73 1.38 0.19
N ASP A 36 5.34 2.51 -0.10
CA ASP A 36 4.72 3.82 0.08
C ASP A 36 4.67 4.46 -1.31
N SER A 37 3.48 4.78 -1.79
CA SER A 37 3.36 5.37 -3.12
C SER A 37 4.07 6.71 -3.24
N ASP A 38 4.22 7.43 -2.13
CA ASP A 38 4.97 8.69 -2.14
C ASP A 38 6.45 8.45 -2.36
N VAL A 39 6.94 7.27 -2.03
CA VAL A 39 8.35 6.90 -2.25
C VAL A 39 8.51 6.20 -3.60
N GLY A 40 7.58 5.32 -3.95
CA GLY A 40 7.59 4.62 -5.22
C GLY A 40 8.34 3.30 -5.23
N GLU A 41 8.81 2.84 -4.08
CA GLU A 41 9.49 1.57 -3.96
C GLU A 41 9.33 1.03 -2.54
N PHE A 42 9.70 -0.24 -2.36
CA PHE A 42 9.67 -0.84 -1.03
C PHE A 42 10.79 -0.29 -0.17
N ARG A 43 10.51 -0.08 1.10
CA ARG A 43 11.49 0.37 2.08
C ARG A 43 11.45 -0.51 3.30
N ALA A 44 12.61 -0.84 3.82
CA ALA A 44 12.71 -1.59 5.05
C ALA A 44 12.37 -0.70 6.23
N VAL A 45 11.51 -1.19 7.12
CA VAL A 45 11.20 -0.50 8.36
C VAL A 45 12.16 -0.97 9.45
N THR A 46 12.55 -2.23 9.39
CA THR A 46 13.53 -2.81 10.31
C THR A 46 14.65 -3.46 9.52
N GLU A 47 15.73 -3.78 10.21
CA GLU A 47 16.85 -4.46 9.57
C GLU A 47 16.44 -5.80 8.96
N LEU A 48 15.53 -6.49 9.61
CA LEU A 48 15.03 -7.77 9.10
C LEU A 48 14.36 -7.62 7.74
N GLY A 49 13.76 -6.47 7.47
CA GLY A 49 13.08 -6.26 6.20
C GLY A 49 13.99 -5.83 5.07
N ARG A 50 15.25 -5.52 5.34
CA ARG A 50 16.15 -5.00 4.32
C ARG A 50 16.35 -5.96 3.15
N PRO A 51 16.69 -7.23 3.37
CA PRO A 51 16.85 -8.16 2.24
C PRO A 51 15.57 -8.32 1.44
N VAL A 52 14.43 -8.33 2.12
CA VAL A 52 13.14 -8.49 1.46
C VAL A 52 12.85 -7.27 0.59
N ALA A 53 13.06 -6.08 1.11
CA ALA A 53 12.81 -4.86 0.34
C ALA A 53 13.70 -4.83 -0.91
N GLU A 54 14.97 -5.18 -0.76
CA GLU A 54 15.88 -5.19 -1.90
C GLU A 54 15.45 -6.21 -2.95
N SER A 55 15.05 -7.40 -2.51
CA SER A 55 14.59 -8.42 -3.42
C SER A 55 13.34 -7.98 -4.18
N TRP A 56 12.39 -7.40 -3.48
CA TRP A 56 11.14 -6.98 -4.11
C TRP A 56 11.36 -5.78 -5.04
N ASN A 57 12.26 -4.89 -4.70
CA ASN A 57 12.56 -3.73 -5.56
C ASN A 57 13.24 -4.13 -6.85
N SER A 58 13.85 -5.31 -6.89
CA SER A 58 14.48 -5.78 -8.13
C SER A 58 13.45 -6.35 -9.10
N GLN A 59 12.21 -6.55 -8.66
CA GLN A 59 11.14 -7.11 -9.50
C GLN A 59 10.33 -5.97 -10.10
N LYS A 60 10.63 -5.63 -11.35
CA LYS A 60 10.00 -4.49 -12.01
C LYS A 60 8.50 -4.62 -12.14
N ASP A 61 8.03 -5.83 -12.45
CA ASP A 61 6.60 -6.06 -12.59
C ASP A 61 5.87 -5.80 -11.28
N LEU A 62 6.47 -6.23 -10.18
CA LEU A 62 5.88 -6.03 -8.85
C LEU A 62 5.82 -4.54 -8.51
N LEU A 63 6.90 -3.81 -8.79
CA LEU A 63 6.94 -2.38 -8.54
C LEU A 63 5.86 -1.64 -9.33
N GLU A 64 5.73 -1.98 -10.61
CA GLU A 64 4.73 -1.32 -11.44
C GLU A 64 3.32 -1.62 -10.95
N GLN A 65 3.09 -2.85 -10.53
CA GLN A 65 1.79 -3.22 -9.99
C GLN A 65 1.47 -2.40 -8.75
N LYS A 66 2.43 -2.27 -7.84
CA LYS A 66 2.20 -1.50 -6.62
C LYS A 66 2.03 -0.01 -6.91
N ARG A 67 2.80 0.51 -7.85
CA ARG A 67 2.69 1.92 -8.21
C ARG A 67 1.33 2.26 -8.80
N GLY A 68 0.71 1.31 -9.48
CA GLY A 68 -0.61 1.52 -10.06
C GLY A 68 -1.75 1.45 -9.07
N ARG A 69 -1.50 0.98 -7.84
CA ARG A 69 -2.57 0.78 -6.87
C ARG A 69 -3.24 2.08 -6.44
N VAL A 70 -2.52 3.19 -6.51
CA VAL A 70 -3.12 4.48 -6.18
C VAL A 70 -4.37 4.71 -7.03
N ASP A 71 -4.29 4.40 -8.31
CA ASP A 71 -5.41 4.61 -9.23
C ASP A 71 -6.37 3.43 -9.27
N ASN A 72 -5.87 2.22 -9.48
CA ASN A 72 -6.76 1.09 -9.75
C ASN A 72 -7.29 0.43 -8.49
N TYR A 73 -6.80 0.85 -7.33
CA TYR A 73 -7.30 0.34 -6.05
C TYR A 73 -7.88 1.48 -5.21
N CYS A 74 -7.05 2.48 -4.86
CA CYS A 74 -7.49 3.53 -3.95
C CYS A 74 -8.54 4.44 -4.58
N ARG A 75 -8.24 5.03 -5.73
CA ARG A 75 -9.20 5.93 -6.37
C ARG A 75 -10.44 5.20 -6.84
N HIS A 76 -10.25 3.99 -7.35
CA HIS A 76 -11.37 3.18 -7.77
C HIS A 76 -12.32 2.90 -6.61
N ASN A 77 -11.78 2.45 -5.49
CA ASN A 77 -12.60 2.10 -4.33
C ASN A 77 -13.25 3.33 -3.70
N TYR A 78 -12.56 4.47 -3.75
CA TYR A 78 -13.14 5.70 -3.25
C TYR A 78 -14.41 6.05 -4.04
N GLY A 79 -14.33 5.97 -5.37
CA GLY A 79 -15.47 6.27 -6.22
C GLY A 79 -16.63 5.34 -5.95
N VAL A 80 -16.36 4.05 -5.81
CA VAL A 80 -17.40 3.07 -5.52
C VAL A 80 -18.03 3.36 -4.16
N GLY A 81 -17.19 3.60 -3.16
CA GLY A 81 -17.68 3.87 -1.80
C GLY A 81 -18.47 5.14 -1.72
N GLU A 82 -18.04 6.19 -2.40
CA GLU A 82 -18.76 7.45 -2.37
C GLU A 82 -20.10 7.33 -3.06
N SER A 83 -20.15 6.67 -4.20
CA SER A 83 -21.39 6.43 -4.90
C SER A 83 -22.37 5.66 -4.02
N PHE A 84 -21.89 4.65 -3.36
CA PHE A 84 -22.70 3.86 -2.45
C PHE A 84 -23.23 4.69 -1.30
N THR A 85 -22.37 5.52 -0.72
CA THR A 85 -22.75 6.37 0.42
C THR A 85 -23.81 7.38 0.01
N VAL A 86 -23.63 8.01 -1.14
CA VAL A 86 -24.61 8.99 -1.62
C VAL A 86 -25.97 8.33 -1.86
N GLN A 87 -25.97 7.14 -2.42
CA GLN A 87 -27.22 6.45 -2.69
C GLN A 87 -27.96 6.06 -1.42
N ARG A 88 -27.24 5.87 -0.32
CA ARG A 88 -27.87 5.46 0.94
C ARG A 88 -28.46 6.62 1.71
N ARG A 89 -28.14 7.81 1.31
CA ARG A 89 -28.71 8.99 1.95
C ARG A 89 -30.09 9.27 1.41
#